data_dce72fb5f7e492074e12d324f78961a9
#
_entry.id   dce72fb5f7e492074e12d324f78961a9
#
_cell.length_a   1.000
_cell.length_b   1.000
_cell.length_c   1.000
_cell.angle_alpha   90.00
_cell.angle_beta   90.00
_cell.angle_gamma   90.00
#
_symmetry.space_group_name_H-M   'P 1'
#
loop_
_entity.id
_entity.type
_entity.pdbx_description
1 polymer ?
#
loop_
_entity_poly.entity_id
_entity_poly.type
_entity_poly.pdbx_seq_one_letter_code
_entity_poly.pdbx_strand_id
1 'polypeptide(L)'
;MEHFIEFLAELIGNITGRAMPERMPQDLPLKEEFVVEPYPKSIAFGVFAVLLCFAVAIPAYIGNGTVFAAIFVAFGIALLVIGIISGSQRYEFNTERITVRRPFRKPLIIPWSCVRCVRLYEFTNDGTATIALYGEERLLTDLTSPKKNFWHVQKLAEHLGYEVVTESDPSLKRILNP
;
A
#
# COMPACT_ATOMS: atom_id res chain seq x y z
N MET A 1 -12.77 25.48 -12.16
CA MET A 1 -13.41 24.21 -12.52
C MET A 1 -12.44 23.32 -13.30
N GLU A 2 -11.66 23.83 -14.24
CA GLU A 2 -10.64 23.09 -15.00
C GLU A 2 -9.60 22.40 -14.10
N HIS A 3 -9.00 23.11 -13.16
CA HIS A 3 -8.01 22.52 -12.22
C HIS A 3 -8.57 21.39 -11.35
N PHE A 4 -9.87 21.39 -11.07
CA PHE A 4 -10.51 20.30 -10.33
C PHE A 4 -10.70 19.06 -11.21
N ILE A 5 -11.01 19.27 -12.50
CA ILE A 5 -11.14 18.18 -13.48
C ILE A 5 -9.78 17.57 -13.79
N GLU A 6 -8.72 18.40 -13.93
CA GLU A 6 -7.35 17.93 -14.09
C GLU A 6 -6.88 17.12 -12.87
N PHE A 7 -7.13 17.61 -11.65
CA PHE A 7 -6.83 16.90 -10.42
C PHE A 7 -7.57 15.55 -10.33
N LEU A 8 -8.87 15.52 -10.70
CA LEU A 8 -9.64 14.28 -10.74
C LEU A 8 -9.13 13.32 -11.83
N ALA A 9 -8.76 13.83 -13.01
CA ALA A 9 -8.20 13.02 -14.09
C ALA A 9 -6.84 12.46 -13.72
N GLU A 10 -6.00 13.22 -13.02
CA GLU A 10 -4.72 12.77 -12.50
C GLU A 10 -4.91 11.75 -11.36
N LEU A 11 -5.87 11.97 -10.48
CA LEU A 11 -6.25 11.03 -9.42
C LEU A 11 -6.79 9.72 -10.01
N ILE A 12 -7.67 9.79 -11.02
CA ILE A 12 -8.22 8.63 -11.73
C ILE A 12 -7.12 7.94 -12.53
N GLY A 13 -6.25 8.68 -13.21
CA GLY A 13 -5.10 8.14 -13.94
C GLY A 13 -4.10 7.41 -13.02
N ASN A 14 -3.90 7.92 -11.81
CA ASN A 14 -3.11 7.26 -10.78
C ASN A 14 -3.83 6.06 -10.15
N ILE A 15 -5.17 6.06 -10.12
CA ILE A 15 -5.99 4.94 -9.63
C ILE A 15 -6.07 3.81 -10.66
N THR A 16 -6.17 4.12 -11.97
CA THR A 16 -6.28 3.12 -13.03
C THR A 16 -4.97 2.48 -13.43
N GLY A 17 -3.85 2.91 -12.83
CA GLY A 17 -2.53 2.33 -12.99
C GLY A 17 -2.11 2.25 -14.47
N ARG A 18 -1.11 3.02 -14.87
CA ARG A 18 -0.40 2.70 -16.11
C ARG A 18 0.08 1.27 -15.99
N ALA A 19 -0.30 0.42 -16.95
CA ALA A 19 0.19 -0.95 -17.04
C ALA A 19 1.72 -0.94 -16.85
N MET A 20 2.18 -1.38 -15.68
CA MET A 20 3.62 -1.47 -15.44
C MET A 20 4.14 -2.68 -16.20
N PRO A 21 5.37 -2.62 -16.72
CA PRO A 21 5.96 -3.77 -17.40
C PRO A 21 5.91 -5.00 -16.49
N GLU A 22 5.50 -6.13 -17.03
CA GLU A 22 5.35 -7.39 -16.30
C GLU A 22 6.68 -7.93 -15.76
N ARG A 23 7.80 -7.46 -16.32
CA ARG A 23 9.14 -7.94 -15.98
C ARG A 23 10.00 -6.80 -15.41
N MET A 24 10.85 -7.16 -14.48
CA MET A 24 11.87 -6.25 -13.95
C MET A 24 12.76 -5.73 -15.09
N PRO A 25 12.97 -4.40 -15.21
CA PRO A 25 13.91 -3.85 -16.16
C PRO A 25 15.33 -4.42 -15.92
N GLN A 26 15.99 -4.87 -16.99
CA GLN A 26 17.35 -5.45 -16.87
C GLN A 26 18.36 -4.44 -16.34
N ASP A 27 18.19 -3.16 -16.69
CA ASP A 27 19.09 -2.05 -16.32
C ASP A 27 18.69 -1.35 -15.01
N LEU A 28 17.86 -1.98 -14.16
CA LEU A 28 17.47 -1.37 -12.89
C LEU A 28 18.71 -1.20 -12.00
N PRO A 29 19.09 0.03 -11.59
CA PRO A 29 20.25 0.24 -10.75
C PRO A 29 20.01 -0.36 -9.34
N LEU A 30 21.06 -0.99 -8.79
CA LEU A 30 21.04 -1.35 -7.38
C LEU A 30 21.00 -0.09 -6.53
N LYS A 31 20.06 0.01 -5.64
CA LYS A 31 19.98 1.05 -4.62
C LYS A 31 20.27 0.43 -3.27
N GLU A 32 21.34 0.89 -2.64
CA GLU A 32 21.75 0.42 -1.30
C GLU A 32 20.88 1.01 -0.21
N GLU A 33 20.25 2.18 -0.46
CA GLU A 33 19.33 2.84 0.44
C GLU A 33 18.17 3.46 -0.33
N PHE A 34 16.95 3.17 0.10
CA PHE A 34 15.74 3.77 -0.48
C PHE A 34 14.55 3.66 0.46
N VAL A 35 13.58 4.52 0.22
CA VAL A 35 12.32 4.55 0.96
C VAL A 35 11.20 4.00 0.08
N VAL A 36 10.43 3.07 0.64
CA VAL A 36 9.22 2.55 0.02
C VAL A 36 8.03 3.13 0.77
N GLU A 37 7.23 3.88 0.05
CA GLU A 37 5.96 4.40 0.56
C GLU A 37 4.83 3.44 0.19
N PRO A 38 3.86 3.25 1.08
CA PRO A 38 2.69 2.44 0.77
C PRO A 38 1.89 3.09 -0.37
N TYR A 39 1.04 2.28 -0.98
CA TYR A 39 0.23 2.75 -2.08
C TYR A 39 -0.78 3.83 -1.62
N PRO A 40 -0.85 4.99 -2.27
CA PRO A 40 -1.68 6.11 -1.82
C PRO A 40 -3.19 5.86 -1.91
N LYS A 41 -3.63 4.73 -2.48
CA LYS A 41 -5.07 4.36 -2.58
C LYS A 41 -5.77 4.34 -1.23
N SER A 42 -5.07 4.01 -0.13
CA SER A 42 -5.68 3.99 1.20
C SER A 42 -6.14 5.37 1.66
N ILE A 43 -5.33 6.41 1.39
CA ILE A 43 -5.72 7.79 1.69
C ILE A 43 -6.83 8.26 0.76
N ALA A 44 -6.70 7.98 -0.55
CA ALA A 44 -7.73 8.32 -1.54
C ALA A 44 -9.06 7.64 -1.22
N PHE A 45 -9.04 6.37 -0.82
CA PHE A 45 -10.23 5.66 -0.35
C PHE A 45 -10.84 6.30 0.89
N GLY A 46 -10.02 6.68 1.88
CA GLY A 46 -10.49 7.38 3.08
C GLY A 46 -11.17 8.71 2.76
N VAL A 47 -10.59 9.52 1.88
CA VAL A 47 -11.18 10.78 1.41
C VAL A 47 -12.49 10.53 0.67
N PHE A 48 -12.53 9.57 -0.24
CA PHE A 48 -13.76 9.20 -0.97
C PHE A 48 -14.85 8.74 -0.03
N ALA A 49 -14.55 7.88 0.94
CA ALA A 49 -15.48 7.39 1.94
C ALA A 49 -16.08 8.53 2.78
N VAL A 50 -15.26 9.52 3.17
CA VAL A 50 -15.74 10.72 3.88
C VAL A 50 -16.73 11.49 3.01
N LEU A 51 -16.40 11.77 1.76
CA LEU A 51 -17.28 12.52 0.86
C LEU A 51 -18.63 11.79 0.69
N LEU A 52 -18.61 10.48 0.58
CA LEU A 52 -19.81 9.66 0.45
C LEU A 52 -20.64 9.68 1.73
N CYS A 53 -19.99 9.60 2.90
CA CYS A 53 -20.68 9.72 4.19
C CYS A 53 -21.33 11.10 4.37
N PHE A 54 -20.67 12.18 3.96
CA PHE A 54 -21.25 13.52 3.97
C PHE A 54 -22.44 13.67 3.00
N ALA A 55 -22.35 13.07 1.81
CA ALA A 55 -23.42 13.08 0.83
C ALA A 55 -24.71 12.40 1.38
N VAL A 56 -24.57 11.44 2.29
CA VAL A 56 -25.70 10.80 2.98
C VAL A 56 -26.12 11.58 4.23
N ALA A 57 -25.16 12.10 4.99
CA ALA A 57 -25.43 12.78 6.26
C ALA A 57 -26.19 14.11 6.07
N ILE A 58 -25.89 14.87 5.00
CA ILE A 58 -26.54 16.18 4.75
C ILE A 58 -28.05 16.03 4.51
N PRO A 59 -28.53 15.19 3.58
CA PRO A 59 -29.97 14.97 3.41
C PRO A 59 -30.65 14.40 4.68
N ALA A 60 -29.96 13.51 5.39
CA ALA A 60 -30.49 12.95 6.63
C ALA A 60 -30.69 14.04 7.71
N TYR A 61 -29.74 14.96 7.83
CA TYR A 61 -29.84 16.09 8.75
C TYR A 61 -31.02 17.02 8.41
N ILE A 62 -31.18 17.35 7.13
CA ILE A 62 -32.28 18.20 6.63
C ILE A 62 -33.65 17.53 6.91
N GLY A 63 -33.74 16.19 6.83
CA GLY A 63 -34.93 15.41 7.11
C GLY A 63 -35.20 15.15 8.62
N ASN A 64 -34.56 15.92 9.53
CA ASN A 64 -34.65 15.75 10.98
C ASN A 64 -34.07 14.46 11.55
N GLY A 65 -33.25 13.74 10.76
CA GLY A 65 -32.52 12.54 11.17
C GLY A 65 -31.16 12.87 11.80
N THR A 66 -31.08 13.73 12.80
CA THR A 66 -29.84 14.25 13.41
C THR A 66 -28.95 13.14 13.96
N VAL A 67 -29.50 12.13 14.61
CA VAL A 67 -28.74 10.99 15.15
C VAL A 67 -28.12 10.18 14.00
N PHE A 68 -28.88 9.92 12.95
CA PHE A 68 -28.43 9.19 11.79
C PHE A 68 -27.30 9.94 11.06
N ALA A 69 -27.46 11.24 10.86
CA ALA A 69 -26.43 12.10 10.28
C ALA A 69 -25.12 12.06 11.10
N ALA A 70 -25.22 12.16 12.44
CA ALA A 70 -24.06 12.11 13.32
C ALA A 70 -23.30 10.77 13.23
N ILE A 71 -24.00 9.64 13.11
CA ILE A 71 -23.39 8.31 12.92
C ILE A 71 -22.60 8.26 11.62
N PHE A 72 -23.17 8.76 10.50
CA PHE A 72 -22.47 8.76 9.21
C PHE A 72 -21.22 9.65 9.22
N VAL A 73 -21.29 10.82 9.83
CA VAL A 73 -20.14 11.72 10.00
C VAL A 73 -19.03 11.03 10.81
N ALA A 74 -19.40 10.44 11.96
CA ALA A 74 -18.43 9.74 12.79
C ALA A 74 -17.76 8.55 12.06
N PHE A 75 -18.56 7.79 11.30
CA PHE A 75 -18.06 6.67 10.50
C PHE A 75 -17.12 7.15 9.37
N GLY A 76 -17.48 8.23 8.66
CA GLY A 76 -16.63 8.83 7.65
C GLY A 76 -15.28 9.29 8.22
N ILE A 77 -15.30 9.97 9.36
CA ILE A 77 -14.08 10.39 10.06
C ILE A 77 -13.21 9.17 10.45
N ALA A 78 -13.82 8.11 10.96
CA ALA A 78 -13.10 6.88 11.33
C ALA A 78 -12.41 6.26 10.11
N LEU A 79 -13.08 6.16 8.97
CA LEU A 79 -12.51 5.64 7.72
C LEU A 79 -11.37 6.52 7.20
N LEU A 80 -11.49 7.84 7.32
CA LEU A 80 -10.41 8.77 6.95
C LEU A 80 -9.18 8.55 7.83
N VAL A 81 -9.37 8.46 9.13
CA VAL A 81 -8.27 8.22 10.09
C VAL A 81 -7.57 6.89 9.78
N ILE A 82 -8.32 5.82 9.52
CA ILE A 82 -7.77 4.53 9.10
C ILE A 82 -6.98 4.67 7.80
N GLY A 83 -7.53 5.37 6.80
CA GLY A 83 -6.87 5.62 5.52
C GLY A 83 -5.54 6.38 5.68
N ILE A 84 -5.52 7.43 6.52
CA ILE A 84 -4.31 8.21 6.83
C ILE A 84 -3.28 7.33 7.55
N ILE A 85 -3.69 6.58 8.59
CA ILE A 85 -2.78 5.70 9.34
C ILE A 85 -2.15 4.67 8.41
N SER A 86 -2.94 4.03 7.55
CA SER A 86 -2.46 3.01 6.61
C SER A 86 -1.56 3.60 5.53
N GLY A 87 -1.89 4.79 5.02
CA GLY A 87 -1.13 5.46 3.97
C GLY A 87 0.12 6.21 4.46
N SER A 88 0.29 6.36 5.77
CA SER A 88 1.44 7.08 6.35
C SER A 88 2.58 6.17 6.82
N GLN A 89 2.49 4.87 6.56
CA GLN A 89 3.58 3.96 6.88
C GLN A 89 4.73 4.19 5.88
N ARG A 90 5.97 4.12 6.37
CA ARG A 90 7.18 4.22 5.53
C ARG A 90 8.11 3.09 5.86
N TYR A 91 8.71 2.53 4.82
CA TYR A 91 9.68 1.45 4.93
C TYR A 91 10.99 1.95 4.36
N GLU A 92 11.99 2.09 5.21
CA GLU A 92 13.34 2.49 4.85
C GLU A 92 14.19 1.23 4.76
N PHE A 93 14.68 0.93 3.57
CA PHE A 93 15.56 -0.20 3.30
C PHE A 93 16.99 0.30 3.18
N ASN A 94 17.92 -0.35 3.85
CA ASN A 94 19.34 -0.21 3.61
C ASN A 94 20.04 -1.57 3.70
N THR A 95 21.35 -1.63 3.47
CA THR A 95 22.11 -2.88 3.47
C THR A 95 22.22 -3.57 4.82
N GLU A 96 21.96 -2.88 5.94
CA GLU A 96 22.09 -3.43 7.29
C GLU A 96 20.74 -3.81 7.89
N ARG A 97 19.70 -3.00 7.62
CA ARG A 97 18.42 -3.10 8.31
C ARG A 97 17.26 -2.55 7.48
N ILE A 98 16.08 -2.93 7.91
CA ILE A 98 14.81 -2.43 7.41
C ILE A 98 14.14 -1.68 8.55
N THR A 99 13.82 -0.40 8.36
CA THR A 99 13.16 0.42 9.37
C THR A 99 11.71 0.68 8.94
N VAL A 100 10.75 0.18 9.72
CA VAL A 100 9.33 0.39 9.49
C VAL A 100 8.85 1.53 10.38
N ARG A 101 8.54 2.67 9.78
CA ARG A 101 7.96 3.83 10.48
C ARG A 101 6.45 3.78 10.35
N ARG A 102 5.77 3.74 11.48
CA ARG A 102 4.31 3.79 11.59
C ARG A 102 3.91 5.06 12.31
N PRO A 103 2.81 5.74 11.89
CA PRO A 103 2.32 6.89 12.63
C PRO A 103 1.98 6.49 14.07
N PHE A 104 2.28 7.35 15.00
CA PHE A 104 1.99 7.16 16.45
C PHE A 104 2.65 5.95 17.13
N ARG A 105 3.62 5.28 16.50
CA ARG A 105 4.36 4.15 17.07
C ARG A 105 5.86 4.35 16.94
N LYS A 106 6.62 3.73 17.84
CA LYS A 106 8.08 3.68 17.70
C LYS A 106 8.45 2.95 16.41
N PRO A 107 9.52 3.39 15.73
CA PRO A 107 10.01 2.66 14.56
C PRO A 107 10.34 1.22 14.90
N LEU A 108 9.93 0.28 14.07
CA LEU A 108 10.33 -1.11 14.14
C LEU A 108 11.57 -1.29 13.28
N ILE A 109 12.66 -1.72 13.90
CA ILE A 109 13.94 -1.97 13.23
C ILE A 109 14.09 -3.48 13.07
N ILE A 110 14.25 -3.94 11.85
CA ILE A 110 14.43 -5.35 11.50
C ILE A 110 15.80 -5.47 10.83
N PRO A 111 16.81 -6.01 11.53
CA PRO A 111 18.09 -6.34 10.88
C PRO A 111 17.88 -7.40 9.80
N TRP A 112 18.61 -7.31 8.69
CA TRP A 112 18.55 -8.34 7.65
C TRP A 112 18.89 -9.73 8.16
N SER A 113 19.76 -9.84 9.17
CA SER A 113 20.08 -11.10 9.83
C SER A 113 18.87 -11.85 10.42
N CYS A 114 17.78 -11.14 10.70
CA CYS A 114 16.52 -11.74 11.16
C CYS A 114 15.61 -12.18 10.02
N VAL A 115 15.92 -11.80 8.78
CA VAL A 115 15.14 -12.16 7.60
C VAL A 115 15.66 -13.48 7.05
N ARG A 116 14.79 -14.43 6.81
CA ARG A 116 15.13 -15.71 6.16
C ARG A 116 14.72 -15.73 4.71
N CYS A 117 13.55 -15.20 4.41
CA CYS A 117 13.00 -15.25 3.07
C CYS A 117 12.20 -13.97 2.80
N VAL A 118 12.33 -13.46 1.59
CA VAL A 118 11.53 -12.37 1.05
C VAL A 118 10.51 -12.97 0.08
N ARG A 119 9.23 -12.88 0.40
CA ARG A 119 8.17 -13.33 -0.49
C ARG A 119 7.51 -12.15 -1.16
N LEU A 120 7.35 -12.26 -2.43
CA LEU A 120 6.84 -11.23 -3.30
C LEU A 120 5.55 -11.74 -3.93
N TYR A 121 4.41 -11.12 -3.55
CA TYR A 121 3.10 -11.44 -4.10
C TYR A 121 2.72 -10.39 -5.14
N GLU A 122 2.60 -10.80 -6.39
CA GLU A 122 2.18 -9.91 -7.47
C GLU A 122 0.65 -9.89 -7.60
N PHE A 123 0.08 -8.69 -7.58
CA PHE A 123 -1.31 -8.46 -7.96
C PHE A 123 -1.34 -8.06 -9.43
N THR A 124 -1.92 -8.91 -10.27
CA THR A 124 -1.85 -8.80 -11.74
C THR A 124 -2.63 -7.61 -12.32
N ASN A 125 -3.59 -7.05 -11.59
CA ASN A 125 -4.55 -6.10 -12.17
C ASN A 125 -4.35 -4.63 -11.83
N ASP A 126 -3.49 -4.27 -10.86
CA ASP A 126 -3.42 -2.89 -10.40
C ASP A 126 -2.00 -2.32 -10.25
N GLY A 127 -1.00 -3.01 -10.77
CA GLY A 127 0.40 -2.53 -10.74
C GLY A 127 1.01 -2.47 -9.33
N THR A 128 0.38 -3.15 -8.36
CA THR A 128 0.88 -3.27 -6.99
C THR A 128 1.45 -4.65 -6.72
N ALA A 129 2.28 -4.75 -5.71
CA ALA A 129 2.80 -5.99 -5.20
C ALA A 129 2.92 -5.92 -3.68
N THR A 130 2.73 -7.04 -3.02
CA THR A 130 2.97 -7.17 -1.58
C THR A 130 4.33 -7.80 -1.35
N ILE A 131 5.14 -7.15 -0.54
CA ILE A 131 6.44 -7.62 -0.09
C ILE A 131 6.24 -8.12 1.34
N ALA A 132 6.47 -9.40 1.57
CA ALA A 132 6.39 -10.01 2.90
C ALA A 132 7.77 -10.50 3.33
N LEU A 133 8.22 -10.05 4.48
CA LEU A 133 9.50 -10.43 5.08
C LEU A 133 9.26 -11.47 6.15
N TYR A 134 9.82 -12.65 5.98
CA TYR A 134 9.70 -13.76 6.92
C TYR A 134 10.99 -13.98 7.69
N GLY A 135 10.84 -14.17 9.01
CA GLY A 135 11.88 -14.73 9.86
C GLY A 135 11.83 -16.26 9.86
N GLU A 136 12.40 -16.90 10.87
CA GLU A 136 12.46 -18.37 10.94
C GLU A 136 11.06 -19.00 11.01
N GLU A 137 10.17 -18.47 11.84
CA GLU A 137 8.86 -19.09 12.10
C GLU A 137 7.66 -18.14 11.88
N ARG A 138 7.89 -16.86 11.59
CA ARG A 138 6.82 -15.85 11.52
C ARG A 138 7.05 -14.78 10.49
N LEU A 139 5.95 -14.20 10.05
CA LEU A 139 5.94 -12.96 9.31
C LEU A 139 6.47 -11.82 10.20
N LEU A 140 7.51 -11.14 9.76
CA LEU A 140 8.09 -9.99 10.46
C LEU A 140 7.35 -8.71 10.12
N THR A 141 7.12 -8.49 8.84
CA THR A 141 6.32 -7.37 8.32
C THR A 141 5.93 -7.64 6.87
N ASP A 142 4.88 -6.97 6.45
CA ASP A 142 4.43 -6.94 5.06
C ASP A 142 4.13 -5.50 4.64
N LEU A 143 4.23 -5.23 3.35
CA LEU A 143 3.84 -3.95 2.77
C LEU A 143 3.33 -4.14 1.34
N THR A 144 2.27 -3.42 1.01
CA THR A 144 1.79 -3.32 -0.37
C THR A 144 2.25 -1.99 -0.96
N SER A 145 2.91 -2.06 -2.12
CA SER A 145 3.55 -0.92 -2.75
C SER A 145 3.43 -1.01 -4.28
N PRO A 146 3.63 0.10 -5.02
CA PRO A 146 3.80 0.03 -6.46
C PRO A 146 4.90 -0.95 -6.86
N LYS A 147 4.69 -1.70 -7.93
CA LYS A 147 5.57 -2.77 -8.42
C LYS A 147 7.02 -2.32 -8.67
N LYS A 148 7.23 -1.06 -9.04
CA LYS A 148 8.59 -0.49 -9.17
C LYS A 148 9.43 -0.55 -7.90
N ASN A 149 8.80 -0.37 -6.74
CA ASN A 149 9.48 -0.43 -5.45
C ASN A 149 9.83 -1.87 -5.07
N PHE A 150 8.98 -2.79 -5.43
CA PHE A 150 9.16 -4.21 -5.31
C PHE A 150 10.47 -4.69 -5.98
N TRP A 151 10.74 -4.26 -7.21
CA TRP A 151 11.96 -4.63 -7.90
C TRP A 151 13.24 -4.12 -7.22
N HIS A 152 13.17 -2.94 -6.58
CA HIS A 152 14.31 -2.44 -5.79
C HIS A 152 14.55 -3.31 -4.55
N VAL A 153 13.47 -3.73 -3.86
CA VAL A 153 13.59 -4.63 -2.70
C VAL A 153 14.10 -6.01 -3.13
N GLN A 154 13.58 -6.56 -4.22
CA GLN A 154 14.06 -7.82 -4.79
C GLN A 154 15.57 -7.74 -5.08
N LYS A 155 16.00 -6.75 -5.83
CA LYS A 155 17.41 -6.59 -6.22
C LYS A 155 18.34 -6.41 -5.02
N LEU A 156 17.89 -5.66 -4.00
CA LEU A 156 18.66 -5.51 -2.76
C LEU A 156 18.75 -6.83 -2.00
N ALA A 157 17.63 -7.54 -1.83
CA ALA A 157 17.61 -8.83 -1.14
C ALA A 157 18.50 -9.88 -1.83
N GLU A 158 18.41 -9.98 -3.16
CA GLU A 158 19.26 -10.86 -3.97
C GLU A 158 20.75 -10.48 -3.85
N HIS A 159 21.08 -9.18 -3.87
CA HIS A 159 22.44 -8.69 -3.67
C HIS A 159 23.00 -9.06 -2.30
N LEU A 160 22.18 -9.04 -1.27
CA LEU A 160 22.54 -9.44 0.08
C LEU A 160 22.55 -10.96 0.30
N GLY A 161 22.20 -11.75 -0.73
CA GLY A 161 22.21 -13.22 -0.70
C GLY A 161 20.98 -13.85 -0.04
N TYR A 162 19.88 -13.12 0.07
CA TYR A 162 18.62 -13.65 0.60
C TYR A 162 17.81 -14.35 -0.48
N GLU A 163 17.10 -15.40 -0.07
CA GLU A 163 16.16 -16.10 -0.94
C GLU A 163 14.95 -15.20 -1.22
N VAL A 164 14.66 -14.98 -2.50
CA VAL A 164 13.51 -14.24 -2.96
C VAL A 164 12.57 -15.18 -3.69
N VAL A 165 11.36 -15.34 -3.14
CA VAL A 165 10.32 -16.19 -3.72
C VAL A 165 9.23 -15.30 -4.29
N THR A 166 9.01 -15.37 -5.60
CA THR A 166 7.91 -14.66 -6.27
C THR A 166 6.73 -15.61 -6.44
N GLU A 167 5.60 -15.25 -5.87
CA GLU A 167 4.35 -16.03 -5.95
C GLU A 167 3.26 -15.17 -6.59
N SER A 168 2.53 -15.73 -7.54
CA SER A 168 1.26 -15.16 -7.97
C SER A 168 0.26 -15.36 -6.83
N ASP A 169 -0.54 -14.34 -6.51
CA ASP A 169 -1.49 -14.39 -5.39
C ASP A 169 -2.38 -15.64 -5.49
N PRO A 170 -2.33 -16.55 -4.51
CA PRO A 170 -3.13 -17.78 -4.53
C PRO A 170 -4.64 -17.51 -4.46
N SER A 171 -5.07 -16.32 -3.99
CA SER A 171 -6.48 -15.93 -4.01
C SER A 171 -7.00 -15.71 -5.43
N LEU A 172 -6.16 -15.25 -6.34
CA LEU A 172 -6.49 -15.09 -7.75
C LEU A 172 -6.57 -16.43 -8.50
N LYS A 173 -5.77 -17.44 -8.09
CA LYS A 173 -5.89 -18.80 -8.64
C LYS A 173 -7.24 -19.45 -8.34
N ARG A 174 -7.85 -19.13 -7.19
CA ARG A 174 -9.19 -19.64 -6.83
C ARG A 174 -10.33 -18.97 -7.61
N ILE A 175 -10.13 -17.73 -8.06
CA ILE A 175 -11.13 -16.99 -8.85
C ILE A 175 -11.05 -17.38 -10.33
N LEU A 176 -9.85 -17.71 -10.83
CA LEU A 176 -9.62 -18.04 -12.24
C LEU A 176 -9.77 -19.53 -12.56
N ASN A 177 -9.77 -20.41 -11.55
CA ASN A 177 -10.06 -21.85 -11.68
C ASN A 177 -11.11 -22.23 -10.62
N PRO A 178 -12.42 -22.02 -10.90
CA PRO A 178 -13.51 -22.50 -10.07
C PRO A 178 -13.61 -24.01 -10.02
#